data_0eb93274815dbc908f2f994dd89c7e07
#
_entry.id   0eb93274815dbc908f2f994dd89c7e07
#
_cell.length_a   1.000
_cell.length_b   1.000
_cell.length_c   1.000
_cell.angle_alpha   90.00
_cell.angle_beta   90.00
_cell.angle_gamma   90.00
#
_symmetry.space_group_name_H-M   'P 1'
#
loop_
_entity.id
_entity.type
_entity.pdbx_description
1 polymer ?
#
loop_
_entity_poly.entity_id
_entity_poly.type
_entity_poly.pdbx_seq_one_letter_code
_entity_poly.pdbx_strand_id
1 'polypeptide(L)'
;TKVEIFVSAPGTSIPDDHELVQSIISAHKNQLGTAPQMGTETWYSDAAHMNRYGIPTVNYGSAGRIRTGGGGFSTHQGEHVHIGDMVDITKVYIELMLKLCGVAD
;
A
#
# COMPACT_ATOMS: atom_id res chain seq x y z
N THR A 1 -38.83 0.25 -13.70
CA THR A 1 -37.73 0.40 -12.72
C THR A 1 -36.54 1.08 -13.37
N LYS A 2 -36.04 2.10 -12.73
CA LYS A 2 -34.90 2.87 -13.22
C LYS A 2 -33.73 2.71 -12.28
N VAL A 3 -32.54 2.39 -12.82
CA VAL A 3 -31.31 2.24 -12.07
C VAL A 3 -30.35 3.34 -12.46
N GLU A 4 -29.83 4.04 -11.47
CA GLU A 4 -28.81 5.08 -11.66
C GLU A 4 -27.52 4.68 -10.95
N ILE A 5 -26.39 4.87 -11.63
CA ILE A 5 -25.07 4.61 -11.05
C ILE A 5 -24.46 5.97 -10.66
N PHE A 6 -24.33 6.20 -9.36
CA PHE A 6 -23.72 7.43 -8.82
C PHE A 6 -22.21 7.36 -8.75
N VAL A 7 -21.68 6.17 -8.45
CA VAL A 7 -20.25 5.95 -8.29
C VAL A 7 -19.88 4.67 -8.99
N SER A 8 -18.80 4.71 -9.74
CA SER A 8 -18.20 3.53 -10.33
C SER A 8 -16.73 3.48 -9.91
N ALA A 9 -16.35 2.39 -9.26
CA ALA A 9 -14.99 2.17 -8.79
C ALA A 9 -14.50 0.81 -9.30
N PRO A 10 -13.94 0.78 -10.53
CA PRO A 10 -13.44 -0.47 -11.10
C PRO A 10 -12.26 -0.99 -10.28
N GLY A 11 -12.12 -2.30 -10.26
CA GLY A 11 -10.94 -2.94 -9.68
C GLY A 11 -9.66 -2.52 -10.40
N THR A 12 -8.55 -2.56 -9.70
CA THR A 12 -7.26 -2.21 -10.26
C THR A 12 -6.17 -3.09 -9.68
N SER A 13 -5.16 -3.36 -10.48
CA SER A 13 -3.95 -4.03 -10.04
C SER A 13 -2.81 -3.67 -10.98
N ILE A 14 -1.58 -3.82 -10.48
CA ILE A 14 -0.39 -3.79 -11.32
C ILE A 14 0.36 -5.11 -11.17
N PRO A 15 1.16 -5.53 -12.18
CA PRO A 15 1.89 -6.79 -12.09
C PRO A 15 2.81 -6.84 -10.87
N ASP A 16 2.94 -8.02 -10.27
CA ASP A 16 3.82 -8.22 -9.11
C ASP A 16 5.30 -7.95 -9.45
N ASP A 17 5.68 -8.13 -10.71
CA ASP A 17 7.04 -7.87 -11.19
C ASP A 17 7.30 -6.40 -11.56
N HIS A 18 6.30 -5.53 -11.43
CA HIS A 18 6.46 -4.11 -11.70
C HIS A 18 7.54 -3.49 -10.79
N GLU A 19 8.31 -2.55 -11.34
CA GLU A 19 9.40 -1.89 -10.62
C GLU A 19 8.95 -1.30 -9.26
N LEU A 20 7.80 -0.67 -9.23
CA LEU A 20 7.25 -0.11 -8.00
C LEU A 20 7.05 -1.18 -6.92
N VAL A 21 6.44 -2.30 -7.28
CA VAL A 21 6.19 -3.41 -6.37
C VAL A 21 7.50 -4.01 -5.87
N GLN A 22 8.43 -4.27 -6.77
CA GLN A 22 9.73 -4.84 -6.42
C GLN A 22 10.56 -3.89 -5.55
N SER A 23 10.46 -2.59 -5.79
CA SER A 23 11.12 -1.58 -4.96
C SER A 23 10.55 -1.54 -3.55
N ILE A 24 9.24 -1.66 -3.40
CA ILE A 24 8.59 -1.75 -2.08
C ILE A 24 9.04 -3.01 -1.35
N ILE A 25 9.03 -4.15 -2.01
CA ILE A 25 9.47 -5.42 -1.41
C ILE A 25 10.91 -5.31 -0.92
N SER A 26 11.78 -4.76 -1.76
CA SER A 26 13.20 -4.58 -1.42
C SER A 26 13.39 -3.65 -0.22
N ALA A 27 12.74 -2.50 -0.23
CA ALA A 27 12.84 -1.54 0.87
C ALA A 27 12.28 -2.12 2.18
N HIS A 28 11.15 -2.83 2.09
CA HIS A 28 10.54 -3.48 3.26
C HIS A 28 11.49 -4.52 3.86
N LYS A 29 12.07 -5.38 3.02
CA LYS A 29 13.05 -6.37 3.49
C LYS A 29 14.28 -5.74 4.13
N ASN A 30 14.78 -4.66 3.54
CA ASN A 30 15.96 -3.97 4.06
C ASN A 30 15.70 -3.35 5.43
N GLN A 31 14.54 -2.75 5.63
CA GLN A 31 14.22 -2.05 6.88
C GLN A 31 13.66 -2.97 7.96
N LEU A 32 12.90 -3.99 7.58
CA LEU A 32 12.16 -4.82 8.54
C LEU A 32 12.66 -6.27 8.61
N GLY A 33 13.52 -6.69 7.71
CA GLY A 33 14.10 -8.03 7.70
C GLY A 33 13.19 -9.13 7.16
N THR A 34 11.95 -8.81 6.82
CA THR A 34 10.97 -9.77 6.29
C THR A 34 10.31 -9.24 5.04
N ALA A 35 9.78 -10.12 4.20
CA ALA A 35 9.02 -9.73 3.05
C ALA A 35 7.64 -9.18 3.46
N PRO A 36 7.11 -8.16 2.76
CA PRO A 36 5.75 -7.71 3.00
C PRO A 36 4.75 -8.78 2.58
N GLN A 37 3.59 -8.79 3.21
CA GLN A 37 2.49 -9.63 2.75
C GLN A 37 1.90 -9.03 1.48
N MET A 38 1.77 -9.86 0.45
CA MET A 38 1.11 -9.49 -0.79
C MET A 38 -0.36 -9.91 -0.71
N GLY A 39 -1.24 -9.11 -1.26
CA GLY A 39 -2.65 -9.46 -1.23
C GLY A 39 -3.51 -8.56 -2.08
N THR A 40 -4.76 -8.92 -2.14
CA THR A 40 -5.80 -8.14 -2.82
C THR A 40 -6.76 -7.64 -1.75
N GLU A 41 -7.05 -6.37 -1.82
CA GLU A 41 -8.04 -5.76 -0.94
C GLU A 41 -9.39 -5.66 -1.64
N THR A 42 -10.45 -5.74 -0.87
CA THR A 42 -11.82 -5.70 -1.39
C THR A 42 -12.47 -4.33 -1.22
N TRP A 43 -11.73 -3.38 -0.69
CA TRP A 43 -12.23 -2.03 -0.47
C TRP A 43 -11.67 -1.06 -1.53
N TYR A 44 -12.34 0.07 -1.65
CA TYR A 44 -12.01 1.09 -2.63
C TYR A 44 -10.83 1.96 -2.17
N SER A 45 -9.98 2.35 -3.13
CA SER A 45 -8.97 3.38 -2.92
C SER A 45 -8.77 4.19 -4.21
N ASP A 46 -8.10 5.32 -4.09
CA ASP A 46 -7.79 6.17 -5.24
C ASP A 46 -6.77 5.54 -6.19
N ALA A 47 -6.15 4.44 -5.81
CA ALA A 47 -5.23 3.69 -6.69
C ALA A 47 -5.88 3.34 -8.03
N ALA A 48 -7.19 3.05 -8.04
CA ALA A 48 -7.92 2.75 -9.26
C ALA A 48 -7.88 3.91 -10.24
N HIS A 49 -8.08 5.13 -9.75
CA HIS A 49 -8.03 6.33 -10.59
C HIS A 49 -6.62 6.63 -11.10
N MET A 50 -5.63 6.51 -10.23
CA MET A 50 -4.24 6.76 -10.60
C MET A 50 -3.77 5.78 -11.67
N ASN A 51 -4.01 4.49 -11.48
CA ASN A 51 -3.64 3.46 -12.44
C ASN A 51 -4.36 3.66 -13.79
N ARG A 52 -5.61 4.10 -13.75
CA ARG A 52 -6.38 4.39 -14.97
C ARG A 52 -5.74 5.48 -15.82
N TYR A 53 -5.09 6.44 -15.19
CA TYR A 53 -4.40 7.54 -15.89
C TYR A 53 -2.92 7.25 -16.15
N GLY A 54 -2.49 6.01 -16.00
CA GLY A 54 -1.13 5.62 -16.33
C GLY A 54 -0.11 5.88 -15.24
N ILE A 55 -0.56 6.17 -14.01
CA ILE A 55 0.33 6.35 -12.86
C ILE A 55 0.32 5.08 -12.03
N PRO A 56 1.37 4.24 -12.10
CA PRO A 56 1.40 2.99 -11.35
C PRO A 56 1.24 3.25 -9.85
N THR A 57 0.24 2.63 -9.24
CA THR A 57 -0.14 2.89 -7.87
C THR A 57 -0.55 1.60 -7.17
N VAL A 58 -0.06 1.42 -5.95
CA VAL A 58 -0.44 0.32 -5.07
C VAL A 58 -0.72 0.86 -3.69
N ASN A 59 -1.50 0.12 -2.91
CA ASN A 59 -1.68 0.39 -1.51
C ASN A 59 -0.58 -0.31 -0.72
N TYR A 60 0.06 0.42 0.17
CA TYR A 60 1.09 -0.11 1.03
C TYR A 60 1.01 0.54 2.40
N GLY A 61 1.06 -0.27 3.44
CA GLY A 61 1.04 0.23 4.80
C GLY A 61 0.94 -0.90 5.81
N SER A 62 0.98 -0.56 7.09
CA SER A 62 1.01 -1.55 8.15
C SER A 62 -0.38 -2.07 8.51
N ALA A 63 -1.35 -1.21 8.63
CA ALA A 63 -2.70 -1.53 9.11
C ALA A 63 -2.68 -2.49 10.33
N GLY A 64 -1.67 -2.38 11.19
CA GLY A 64 -1.51 -3.25 12.36
C GLY A 64 -1.02 -4.67 12.08
N ARG A 65 -0.68 -4.99 10.85
CA ARG A 65 -0.34 -6.38 10.46
C ARG A 65 1.11 -6.78 10.70
N ILE A 66 2.02 -5.82 10.77
CA ILE A 66 3.45 -6.11 10.86
C ILE A 66 3.80 -6.76 12.18
N ARG A 67 3.39 -6.17 13.29
CA ARG A 67 3.75 -6.64 14.63
C ARG A 67 2.74 -7.60 15.22
N THR A 68 1.47 -7.40 14.97
CA THR A 68 0.43 -8.21 15.58
C THR A 68 0.02 -9.41 14.75
N GLY A 69 0.38 -9.43 13.47
CA GLY A 69 -0.01 -10.50 12.54
C GLY A 69 -1.51 -10.62 12.35
N GLY A 70 -2.27 -9.78 12.99
CA GLY A 70 -3.71 -9.88 13.06
C GLY A 70 -4.42 -8.88 12.18
N GLY A 71 -5.55 -9.29 11.81
CA GLY A 71 -6.43 -8.72 10.85
C GLY A 71 -6.56 -7.22 10.88
N GLY A 72 -6.62 -6.62 9.84
CA GLY A 72 -6.72 -5.29 9.44
C GLY A 72 -7.46 -4.33 10.37
N PHE A 73 -7.49 -3.11 9.99
CA PHE A 73 -8.25 -2.11 10.71
C PHE A 73 -9.75 -2.43 10.66
N SER A 74 -10.43 -2.10 11.73
CA SER A 74 -11.88 -2.18 11.79
C SER A 74 -12.45 -0.77 11.79
N THR A 75 -13.23 -0.45 10.80
CA THR A 75 -13.93 0.83 10.73
C THR A 75 -15.01 0.95 11.80
N HIS A 76 -15.36 -0.15 12.47
CA HIS A 76 -16.45 -0.20 13.44
C HIS A 76 -16.01 -0.03 14.89
N GLN A 77 -14.71 -0.23 15.17
CA GLN A 77 -14.21 -0.24 16.55
C GLN A 77 -13.04 0.71 16.79
N GLY A 78 -12.96 1.75 15.97
CA GLY A 78 -11.87 2.71 16.07
C GLY A 78 -10.64 2.22 15.32
N GLU A 79 -10.36 2.86 14.23
CA GLU A 79 -9.16 2.61 13.46
C GLU A 79 -7.93 2.99 14.29
N HIS A 80 -6.94 2.13 14.27
CA HIS A 80 -5.69 2.39 14.98
C HIS A 80 -4.53 1.73 14.26
N VAL A 81 -3.34 2.22 14.55
CA VAL A 81 -2.09 1.66 14.05
C VAL A 81 -1.10 1.61 15.20
N HIS A 82 -0.27 0.58 15.23
CA HIS A 82 0.80 0.48 16.23
C HIS A 82 1.88 1.51 15.93
N ILE A 83 2.32 2.27 16.94
CA ILE A 83 3.31 3.34 16.76
C ILE A 83 4.61 2.79 16.16
N GLY A 84 5.06 1.62 16.62
CA GLY A 84 6.25 0.98 16.07
C GLY A 84 6.12 0.66 14.58
N ASP A 85 4.93 0.27 14.14
CA ASP A 85 4.67 0.01 12.73
C ASP A 85 4.71 1.30 11.92
N MET A 86 4.20 2.40 12.46
CA MET A 86 4.30 3.72 11.80
C MET A 86 5.75 4.13 11.58
N VAL A 87 6.60 3.92 12.59
CA VAL A 87 8.04 4.22 12.48
C VAL A 87 8.68 3.33 11.41
N ASP A 88 8.41 2.05 11.45
CA ASP A 88 8.98 1.08 10.50
C ASP A 88 8.56 1.41 9.05
N ILE A 89 7.28 1.68 8.84
CA ILE A 89 6.76 2.04 7.51
C ILE A 89 7.35 3.37 7.03
N THR A 90 7.55 4.33 7.93
CA THR A 90 8.19 5.60 7.58
C THR A 90 9.60 5.36 7.05
N LYS A 91 10.37 4.48 7.67
CA LYS A 91 11.71 4.12 7.19
C LYS A 91 11.66 3.48 5.80
N VAL A 92 10.69 2.60 5.55
CA VAL A 92 10.49 1.99 4.24
C VAL A 92 10.16 3.06 3.19
N TYR A 93 9.27 3.99 3.50
CA TYR A 93 8.94 5.09 2.58
C TYR A 93 10.14 5.97 2.27
N ILE A 94 10.97 6.29 3.25
CA ILE A 94 12.18 7.09 3.01
C ILE A 94 13.11 6.37 2.04
N GLU A 95 13.41 5.09 2.29
CA GLU A 95 14.26 4.30 1.40
C GLU A 95 13.66 4.21 0.00
N LEU A 96 12.36 3.97 -0.10
CA LEU A 96 11.65 3.87 -1.36
C LEU A 96 11.72 5.16 -2.17
N MET A 97 11.49 6.30 -1.53
CA MET A 97 11.59 7.60 -2.18
C MET A 97 13.01 7.89 -2.69
N LEU A 98 14.01 7.60 -1.89
CA LEU A 98 15.41 7.77 -2.30
C LEU A 98 15.76 6.86 -3.48
N LYS A 99 15.23 5.65 -3.49
CA LYS A 99 15.49 4.68 -4.55
C LYS A 99 14.82 5.06 -5.87
N LEU A 100 13.56 5.49 -5.82
CA LEU A 100 12.78 5.79 -7.02
C LEU A 100 13.00 7.20 -7.55
N CYS A 101 13.21 8.17 -6.66
CA CYS A 101 13.36 9.57 -7.04
C CYS A 101 14.82 10.01 -7.12
N GLY A 102 15.73 9.21 -6.58
CA GLY A 102 17.13 9.55 -6.51
C GLY A 102 17.47 10.54 -5.40
N VAL A 103 18.75 10.78 -5.23
CA VAL A 103 19.27 11.76 -4.28
C VAL A 103 19.91 12.88 -5.07
N ALA A 104 19.52 14.13 -4.76
CA ALA A 104 20.14 15.29 -5.38
C ALA A 104 21.59 15.45 -4.86
N ASP A 105 22.51 15.54 -5.76
CA ASP A 105 23.92 15.83 -5.45
C ASP A 105 24.14 17.32 -5.18
#